data_5910e101469e64b631123b4989f23f16
#
_entry.id   5910e101469e64b631123b4989f23f16
#
_cell.length_a   1.000
_cell.length_b   1.000
_cell.length_c   1.000
_cell.angle_alpha   90.00
_cell.angle_beta   90.00
_cell.angle_gamma   90.00
#
_symmetry.space_group_name_H-M   'P 1'
#
loop_
_entity.id
_entity.type
_entity.pdbx_description
1 polymer ?
#
loop_
_entity_poly.entity_id
_entity_poly.type
_entity_poly.pdbx_seq_one_letter_code
_entity_poly.pdbx_strand_id
1 'polypeptide(L)'
;LGDDKALQLGATSITGQQLGATTEGSHSYTTGALTIGKGEQKLKDIPQSVSVVTRQRLDDQNMNSLQDAMRQVTGATIKTYNAGSSLNDVYMRGFLVDQVQVDGVSQATGQGDLMTSFDLAMFDRVEVLRGPSGLYQGAGEPGGTINLVRKRALGQFALSGELSAGSYDHYHSTVDITGPLNSEGSLRGRFVTAYEDNKSFVDYAQNERPMVY
;
A
#
# COMPACT_ATOMS: atom_id res chain seq x y z
N LEU A 1 7.38 60.26 -23.86
CA LEU A 1 7.53 59.03 -24.65
C LEU A 1 8.21 58.01 -23.74
N GLY A 2 7.41 57.26 -23.03
CA GLY A 2 7.87 56.19 -22.15
C GLY A 2 8.06 54.88 -22.93
N ASP A 3 9.23 54.32 -22.82
CA ASP A 3 9.57 53.02 -23.35
C ASP A 3 8.87 51.95 -22.49
N ASP A 4 7.73 51.45 -22.96
CA ASP A 4 7.06 50.28 -22.42
C ASP A 4 7.87 49.02 -22.77
N LYS A 5 8.92 48.74 -22.00
CA LYS A 5 9.56 47.44 -22.00
C LYS A 5 8.64 46.44 -21.27
N ALA A 6 7.79 45.77 -22.01
CA ALA A 6 7.06 44.62 -21.51
C ALA A 6 8.07 43.60 -20.95
N LEU A 7 7.96 43.28 -19.66
CA LEU A 7 8.73 42.22 -19.04
C LEU A 7 8.29 40.88 -19.67
N GLN A 8 9.11 40.31 -20.52
CA GLN A 8 8.91 38.94 -20.97
C GLN A 8 9.31 38.01 -19.83
N LEU A 9 8.32 37.50 -19.11
CA LEU A 9 8.51 36.37 -18.21
C LEU A 9 8.81 35.13 -19.08
N GLY A 10 9.99 34.56 -18.89
CA GLY A 10 10.35 33.31 -19.57
C GLY A 10 9.30 32.21 -19.33
N ALA A 11 8.97 31.48 -20.36
CA ALA A 11 8.03 30.36 -20.26
C ALA A 11 8.55 29.37 -19.23
N THR A 12 7.86 29.28 -18.08
CA THR A 12 8.12 28.24 -17.10
C THR A 12 7.48 26.97 -17.63
N SER A 13 8.26 26.04 -18.20
CA SER A 13 7.75 24.73 -18.55
C SER A 13 7.62 23.90 -17.27
N ILE A 14 6.39 23.73 -16.81
CA ILE A 14 6.07 22.74 -15.77
C ILE A 14 5.98 21.38 -16.46
N THR A 15 7.09 20.64 -16.48
CA THR A 15 7.06 19.23 -16.85
C THR A 15 6.50 18.47 -15.66
N GLY A 16 5.17 18.29 -15.62
CA GLY A 16 4.54 17.38 -14.69
C GLY A 16 5.01 15.95 -15.00
N GLN A 17 5.71 15.32 -14.07
CA GLN A 17 6.04 13.92 -14.19
C GLN A 17 4.71 13.15 -14.23
N GLN A 18 4.44 12.43 -15.33
CA GLN A 18 3.24 11.61 -15.43
C GLN A 18 3.48 10.37 -14.53
N LEU A 19 2.87 10.37 -13.35
CA LEU A 19 2.94 9.25 -12.42
C LEU A 19 2.16 8.07 -13.01
N GLY A 20 2.81 6.93 -13.13
CA GLY A 20 2.18 5.64 -13.44
C GLY A 20 1.53 5.02 -12.21
N ALA A 21 1.14 3.76 -12.30
CA ALA A 21 0.57 3.03 -11.18
C ALA A 21 1.63 2.63 -10.13
N THR A 22 2.87 2.35 -10.52
CA THR A 22 3.97 2.02 -9.60
C THR A 22 4.36 3.23 -8.78
N THR A 23 4.44 3.06 -7.45
CA THR A 23 4.71 4.15 -6.52
C THR A 23 6.10 4.09 -5.88
N GLU A 24 6.75 2.91 -5.91
CA GLU A 24 8.12 2.75 -5.43
C GLU A 24 9.09 3.65 -6.22
N GLY A 25 9.94 4.37 -5.49
CA GLY A 25 10.90 5.32 -6.08
C GLY A 25 10.28 6.58 -6.69
N SER A 26 8.97 6.77 -6.58
CA SER A 26 8.29 7.99 -7.09
C SER A 26 8.50 9.21 -6.18
N HIS A 27 8.87 9.01 -4.92
CA HIS A 27 8.95 10.03 -3.88
C HIS A 27 7.68 10.87 -3.76
N SER A 28 6.53 10.24 -4.00
CA SER A 28 5.24 10.92 -4.05
C SER A 28 4.21 10.24 -3.14
N TYR A 29 3.36 11.06 -2.53
CA TYR A 29 2.19 10.58 -1.77
C TYR A 29 0.96 10.37 -2.65
N THR A 30 1.10 10.59 -3.96
CA THR A 30 0.03 10.40 -4.93
C THR A 30 0.51 9.52 -6.08
N THR A 31 -0.45 8.94 -6.79
CA THR A 31 -0.21 8.18 -8.02
C THR A 31 -1.13 8.68 -9.12
N GLY A 32 -0.77 8.43 -10.38
CA GLY A 32 -1.59 8.79 -11.53
C GLY A 32 -2.59 7.71 -11.94
N ALA A 33 -2.40 6.48 -11.49
CA ALA A 33 -3.19 5.34 -11.92
C ALA A 33 -3.33 4.27 -10.81
N LEU A 34 -4.30 3.39 -10.99
CA LEU A 34 -4.61 2.24 -10.14
C LEU A 34 -4.69 0.96 -10.95
N THR A 35 -4.63 -0.18 -10.26
CA THR A 35 -4.78 -1.51 -10.86
C THR A 35 -5.92 -2.35 -10.27
N ILE A 36 -6.71 -1.80 -9.37
CA ILE A 36 -7.82 -2.47 -8.68
C ILE A 36 -8.87 -3.06 -9.63
N GLY A 37 -9.00 -2.50 -10.84
CA GLY A 37 -9.87 -2.97 -11.92
C GLY A 37 -9.25 -4.03 -12.83
N LYS A 38 -8.21 -4.75 -12.41
CA LYS A 38 -7.46 -5.76 -13.17
C LYS A 38 -6.64 -5.21 -14.36
N GLY A 39 -6.46 -3.90 -14.43
CA GLY A 39 -5.63 -3.23 -15.41
C GLY A 39 -5.32 -1.82 -14.94
N GLU A 40 -4.29 -1.21 -15.51
CA GLU A 40 -3.92 0.15 -15.17
C GLU A 40 -4.98 1.14 -15.69
N GLN A 41 -5.59 1.89 -14.78
CA GLN A 41 -6.58 2.92 -15.07
C GLN A 41 -6.15 4.24 -14.44
N LYS A 42 -6.27 5.33 -15.19
CA LYS A 42 -5.99 6.65 -14.64
C LYS A 42 -7.02 7.02 -13.57
N LEU A 43 -6.57 7.62 -12.48
CA LEU A 43 -7.45 8.03 -11.37
C LEU A 43 -8.66 8.85 -11.83
N LYS A 44 -8.46 9.76 -12.78
CA LYS A 44 -9.52 10.62 -13.32
C LYS A 44 -10.61 9.88 -14.08
N ASP A 45 -10.30 8.68 -14.57
CA ASP A 45 -11.22 7.89 -15.40
C ASP A 45 -12.00 6.86 -14.55
N ILE A 46 -11.76 6.80 -13.24
CA ILE A 46 -12.45 5.92 -12.31
C ILE A 46 -13.64 6.66 -11.69
N PRO A 47 -14.88 6.27 -11.99
CA PRO A 47 -16.08 6.97 -11.50
C PRO A 47 -16.45 6.61 -10.06
N GLN A 48 -15.47 6.29 -9.23
CA GLN A 48 -15.65 5.86 -7.85
C GLN A 48 -14.66 6.58 -6.93
N SER A 49 -14.98 6.59 -5.63
CA SER A 49 -14.10 7.17 -4.63
C SER A 49 -12.95 6.22 -4.33
N VAL A 50 -11.74 6.62 -4.70
CA VAL A 50 -10.52 5.84 -4.50
C VAL A 50 -9.51 6.56 -3.63
N SER A 51 -8.66 5.80 -2.96
CA SER A 51 -7.47 6.29 -2.26
C SER A 51 -6.31 5.35 -2.53
N VAL A 52 -5.10 5.91 -2.51
CA VAL A 52 -3.87 5.13 -2.57
C VAL A 52 -2.98 5.53 -1.41
N VAL A 53 -2.46 4.53 -0.72
CA VAL A 53 -1.34 4.71 0.20
C VAL A 53 -0.10 4.24 -0.55
N THR A 54 0.75 5.19 -0.95
CA THR A 54 1.93 4.93 -1.77
C THR A 54 3.08 4.35 -0.95
N ARG A 55 4.07 3.74 -1.60
CA ARG A 55 5.27 3.24 -0.90
C ARG A 55 5.94 4.32 -0.08
N GLN A 56 6.14 5.50 -0.65
CA GLN A 56 6.75 6.62 0.08
C GLN A 56 5.99 6.95 1.37
N ARG A 57 4.65 6.95 1.31
CA ARG A 57 3.84 7.23 2.50
C ARG A 57 3.90 6.10 3.53
N LEU A 58 3.95 4.84 3.07
CA LEU A 58 4.11 3.68 3.95
C LEU A 58 5.43 3.76 4.71
N ASP A 59 6.52 4.10 4.00
CA ASP A 59 7.86 4.21 4.59
C ASP A 59 7.96 5.41 5.55
N ASP A 60 7.56 6.60 5.13
CA ASP A 60 7.68 7.83 5.94
C ASP A 60 6.85 7.79 7.23
N GLN A 61 5.77 7.03 7.25
CA GLN A 61 4.88 6.89 8.40
C GLN A 61 5.04 5.55 9.13
N ASN A 62 6.06 4.76 8.75
CA ASN A 62 6.36 3.46 9.35
C ASN A 62 5.14 2.54 9.46
N MET A 63 4.39 2.41 8.35
CA MET A 63 3.20 1.57 8.29
C MET A 63 3.59 0.16 7.88
N ASN A 64 3.72 -0.74 8.84
CA ASN A 64 4.17 -2.10 8.59
C ASN A 64 3.01 -3.09 8.41
N SER A 65 1.81 -2.71 8.85
CA SER A 65 0.61 -3.54 8.75
C SER A 65 -0.48 -2.89 7.88
N LEU A 66 -1.35 -3.73 7.30
CA LEU A 66 -2.53 -3.22 6.59
C LEU A 66 -3.43 -2.38 7.51
N GLN A 67 -3.48 -2.71 8.80
CA GLN A 67 -4.22 -1.94 9.80
C GLN A 67 -3.69 -0.51 9.90
N ASP A 68 -2.37 -0.31 9.93
CA ASP A 68 -1.77 1.03 10.00
C ASP A 68 -2.11 1.84 8.75
N ALA A 69 -2.00 1.23 7.56
CA ALA A 69 -2.38 1.87 6.33
C ALA A 69 -3.86 2.27 6.32
N MET A 70 -4.75 1.39 6.78
CA MET A 70 -6.20 1.67 6.79
C MET A 70 -6.61 2.75 7.80
N ARG A 71 -5.87 2.93 8.90
CA ARG A 71 -6.07 4.07 9.82
C ARG A 71 -5.85 5.42 9.15
N GLN A 72 -5.05 5.46 8.10
CA GLN A 72 -4.73 6.68 7.34
C GLN A 72 -5.66 6.90 6.14
N VAL A 73 -6.55 5.96 5.86
CA VAL A 73 -7.51 6.07 4.74
C VAL A 73 -8.77 6.78 5.23
N THR A 74 -9.10 7.89 4.58
CA THR A 74 -10.30 8.65 4.90
C THR A 74 -11.57 7.81 4.75
N GLY A 75 -12.40 7.79 5.78
CA GLY A 75 -13.68 7.08 5.79
C GLY A 75 -13.56 5.58 6.07
N ALA A 76 -12.37 5.08 6.38
CA ALA A 76 -12.17 3.76 6.95
C ALA A 76 -12.25 3.82 8.48
N THR A 77 -12.87 2.81 9.08
CA THR A 77 -12.93 2.60 10.53
C THR A 77 -12.52 1.17 10.82
N ILE A 78 -11.64 1.00 11.79
CA ILE A 78 -11.17 -0.31 12.20
C ILE A 78 -11.86 -0.69 13.51
N LYS A 79 -12.43 -1.89 13.52
CA LYS A 79 -12.99 -2.49 14.72
C LYS A 79 -12.10 -3.63 15.18
N THR A 80 -11.47 -3.46 16.32
CA THR A 80 -10.69 -4.49 17.00
C THR A 80 -11.59 -5.23 17.98
N TYR A 81 -11.63 -6.55 17.89
CA TYR A 81 -12.55 -7.36 18.70
C TYR A 81 -12.09 -7.57 20.12
N ASN A 82 -10.79 -7.81 20.32
CA ASN A 82 -10.23 -8.01 21.64
C ASN A 82 -8.92 -7.21 21.77
N ALA A 83 -8.67 -6.71 22.95
CA ALA A 83 -7.37 -6.13 23.29
C ALA A 83 -6.28 -7.22 23.14
N GLY A 84 -5.26 -6.95 22.34
CA GLY A 84 -4.20 -7.91 22.03
C GLY A 84 -4.57 -8.93 20.93
N SER A 85 -5.80 -8.86 20.38
CA SER A 85 -6.16 -9.67 19.22
C SER A 85 -5.63 -9.04 17.95
N SER A 86 -5.15 -9.89 17.06
CA SER A 86 -4.84 -9.51 15.68
C SER A 86 -6.10 -9.45 14.79
N LEU A 87 -7.26 -9.88 15.28
CA LEU A 87 -8.51 -9.88 14.52
C LEU A 87 -9.08 -8.46 14.42
N ASN A 88 -9.11 -7.93 13.22
CA ASN A 88 -9.62 -6.60 12.95
C ASN A 88 -10.50 -6.60 11.72
N ASP A 89 -11.64 -5.96 11.83
CA ASP A 89 -12.50 -5.67 10.69
C ASP A 89 -12.30 -4.22 10.23
N VAL A 90 -12.33 -4.01 8.94
CA VAL A 90 -12.38 -2.69 8.35
C VAL A 90 -13.78 -2.40 7.85
N TYR A 91 -14.29 -1.26 8.23
CA TYR A 91 -15.58 -0.73 7.77
C TYR A 91 -15.33 0.52 6.94
N MET A 92 -16.03 0.63 5.82
CA MET A 92 -16.09 1.87 5.04
C MET A 92 -17.55 2.24 4.79
N ARG A 93 -17.88 3.51 5.03
CA ARG A 93 -19.27 4.01 4.91
C ARG A 93 -20.29 3.22 5.75
N GLY A 94 -19.86 2.62 6.86
CA GLY A 94 -20.70 1.81 7.75
C GLY A 94 -20.86 0.34 7.36
N PHE A 95 -20.29 -0.08 6.24
CA PHE A 95 -20.32 -1.47 5.77
C PHE A 95 -18.97 -2.16 5.95
N LEU A 96 -19.01 -3.45 6.23
CA LEU A 96 -17.81 -4.29 6.30
C LEU A 96 -17.10 -4.32 4.95
N VAL A 97 -15.78 -4.28 4.95
CA VAL A 97 -14.96 -4.58 3.78
C VAL A 97 -14.61 -6.06 3.82
N ASP A 98 -15.24 -6.84 2.96
CA ASP A 98 -15.04 -8.28 2.81
C ASP A 98 -14.12 -8.64 1.64
N GLN A 99 -13.81 -7.65 0.80
CA GLN A 99 -13.03 -7.85 -0.42
C GLN A 99 -11.62 -7.30 -0.26
N VAL A 100 -10.66 -8.21 -0.05
CA VAL A 100 -9.23 -7.91 -0.12
C VAL A 100 -8.61 -8.68 -1.27
N GLN A 101 -7.84 -7.98 -2.06
CA GLN A 101 -7.13 -8.50 -3.22
C GLN A 101 -5.62 -8.40 -3.03
N VAL A 102 -4.90 -9.31 -3.68
CA VAL A 102 -3.47 -9.18 -3.95
C VAL A 102 -3.27 -9.17 -5.47
N ASP A 103 -2.71 -8.09 -5.98
CA ASP A 103 -2.53 -7.85 -7.44
C ASP A 103 -3.84 -8.04 -8.25
N GLY A 104 -4.97 -7.59 -7.71
CA GLY A 104 -6.28 -7.70 -8.34
C GLY A 104 -6.94 -9.08 -8.23
N VAL A 105 -6.33 -10.03 -7.54
CA VAL A 105 -6.91 -11.36 -7.28
C VAL A 105 -7.51 -11.39 -5.88
N SER A 106 -8.83 -11.65 -5.80
CA SER A 106 -9.53 -11.76 -4.52
C SER A 106 -8.95 -12.88 -3.67
N GLN A 107 -8.68 -12.57 -2.42
CA GLN A 107 -8.31 -13.57 -1.43
C GLN A 107 -9.57 -14.12 -0.79
N ALA A 108 -9.69 -15.44 -0.81
CA ALA A 108 -10.77 -16.12 -0.06
C ALA A 108 -10.40 -16.09 1.43
N THR A 109 -11.09 -15.28 2.19
CA THR A 109 -10.73 -15.07 3.60
C THR A 109 -11.94 -15.16 4.50
N GLY A 110 -11.73 -15.77 5.66
CA GLY A 110 -12.63 -15.63 6.79
C GLY A 110 -12.63 -14.19 7.32
N GLN A 111 -13.70 -13.79 7.98
CA GLN A 111 -13.77 -12.49 8.65
C GLN A 111 -12.58 -12.33 9.60
N GLY A 112 -11.90 -11.21 9.52
CA GLY A 112 -10.84 -10.82 10.44
C GLY A 112 -9.42 -11.29 10.15
N ASP A 113 -9.23 -12.38 9.41
CA ASP A 113 -7.90 -12.99 9.23
C ASP A 113 -6.96 -12.20 8.31
N LEU A 114 -7.49 -11.43 7.37
CA LEU A 114 -6.68 -10.76 6.35
C LEU A 114 -5.94 -9.54 6.83
N MET A 115 -6.53 -8.80 7.75
CA MET A 115 -5.95 -7.55 8.22
C MET A 115 -4.65 -7.76 9.02
N THR A 116 -4.43 -8.99 9.45
CA THR A 116 -3.33 -9.34 10.34
C THR A 116 -2.20 -10.09 9.67
N SER A 117 -2.46 -10.65 8.48
CA SER A 117 -1.57 -11.62 7.85
C SER A 117 -0.50 -11.00 6.96
N PHE A 118 -0.64 -9.73 6.57
CA PHE A 118 0.27 -9.12 5.60
C PHE A 118 1.16 -8.06 6.24
N ASP A 119 2.47 -8.31 6.16
CA ASP A 119 3.47 -7.28 6.31
C ASP A 119 3.54 -6.45 5.02
N LEU A 120 3.49 -5.12 5.15
CA LEU A 120 3.49 -4.23 3.99
C LEU A 120 4.86 -4.04 3.33
N ALA A 121 5.93 -4.64 3.86
CA ALA A 121 7.27 -4.55 3.29
C ALA A 121 7.34 -5.09 1.85
N MET A 122 6.54 -6.12 1.53
CA MET A 122 6.51 -6.70 0.19
C MET A 122 5.62 -5.97 -0.81
N PHE A 123 4.86 -4.95 -0.37
CA PHE A 123 3.91 -4.25 -1.23
C PHE A 123 4.41 -2.88 -1.65
N ASP A 124 4.15 -2.51 -2.90
CA ASP A 124 4.40 -1.21 -3.48
C ASP A 124 3.40 -0.17 -2.97
N ARG A 125 2.14 -0.55 -2.85
CA ARG A 125 1.06 0.34 -2.44
C ARG A 125 -0.17 -0.41 -1.97
N VAL A 126 -1.05 0.32 -1.29
CA VAL A 126 -2.41 -0.12 -0.94
C VAL A 126 -3.41 0.74 -1.69
N GLU A 127 -4.22 0.12 -2.54
CA GLU A 127 -5.30 0.78 -3.26
C GLU A 127 -6.62 0.50 -2.55
N VAL A 128 -7.44 1.52 -2.36
CA VAL A 128 -8.71 1.41 -1.64
C VAL A 128 -9.82 2.03 -2.47
N LEU A 129 -10.80 1.20 -2.83
CA LEU A 129 -12.00 1.61 -3.51
C LEU A 129 -13.15 1.58 -2.51
N ARG A 130 -13.87 2.70 -2.37
CA ARG A 130 -14.98 2.83 -1.42
C ARG A 130 -16.33 2.72 -2.10
N GLY A 131 -17.17 1.89 -1.53
CA GLY A 131 -18.51 1.63 -2.04
C GLY A 131 -18.57 0.36 -2.89
N PRO A 132 -19.73 0.04 -3.46
CA PRO A 132 -19.93 -1.22 -4.14
C PRO A 132 -18.97 -1.40 -5.33
N SER A 133 -18.27 -2.52 -5.34
CA SER A 133 -17.25 -2.88 -6.34
C SER A 133 -17.78 -3.83 -7.42
N GLY A 134 -19.10 -3.96 -7.55
CA GLY A 134 -19.76 -4.93 -8.42
C GLY A 134 -19.27 -4.93 -9.87
N LEU A 135 -18.82 -3.79 -10.38
CA LEU A 135 -18.25 -3.68 -11.72
C LEU A 135 -16.92 -4.45 -11.88
N TYR A 136 -16.16 -4.59 -10.81
CA TYR A 136 -14.83 -5.20 -10.81
C TYR A 136 -14.81 -6.59 -10.20
N GLN A 137 -15.77 -6.91 -9.31
CA GLN A 137 -15.71 -8.10 -8.47
C GLN A 137 -17.00 -8.92 -8.41
N GLY A 138 -18.11 -8.43 -8.94
CA GLY A 138 -19.41 -9.11 -8.84
C GLY A 138 -20.07 -8.90 -7.48
N ALA A 139 -20.55 -9.96 -6.86
CA ALA A 139 -21.23 -9.92 -5.57
C ALA A 139 -20.23 -9.68 -4.42
N GLY A 140 -20.56 -8.80 -3.50
CA GLY A 140 -19.78 -8.45 -2.32
C GLY A 140 -20.48 -7.40 -1.48
N GLU A 141 -19.97 -7.14 -0.29
CA GLU A 141 -20.49 -6.12 0.61
C GLU A 141 -20.23 -4.71 0.04
N PRO A 142 -21.15 -3.76 0.26
CA PRO A 142 -21.02 -2.41 -0.30
C PRO A 142 -19.96 -1.53 0.39
N GLY A 143 -19.18 -2.05 1.31
CA GLY A 143 -18.11 -1.34 2.00
C GLY A 143 -17.02 -0.87 1.04
N GLY A 144 -16.57 -1.74 0.17
CA GLY A 144 -15.52 -1.46 -0.80
C GLY A 144 -14.53 -2.60 -0.95
N THR A 145 -13.41 -2.27 -1.59
CA THR A 145 -12.33 -3.22 -1.87
C THR A 145 -10.98 -2.64 -1.49
N ILE A 146 -10.12 -3.47 -0.93
CA ILE A 146 -8.72 -3.18 -0.68
C ILE A 146 -7.89 -4.05 -1.62
N ASN A 147 -6.97 -3.43 -2.39
CA ASN A 147 -6.04 -4.14 -3.24
C ASN A 147 -4.60 -3.86 -2.81
N LEU A 148 -3.91 -4.91 -2.43
CA LEU A 148 -2.49 -4.89 -2.07
C LEU A 148 -1.68 -5.19 -3.34
N VAL A 149 -0.87 -4.25 -3.78
CA VAL A 149 -0.06 -4.41 -5.00
C VAL A 149 1.38 -4.67 -4.60
N ARG A 150 1.90 -5.83 -5.03
CA ARG A 150 3.26 -6.27 -4.68
C ARG A 150 4.33 -5.45 -5.40
N LYS A 151 5.46 -5.28 -4.75
CA LYS A 151 6.68 -4.75 -5.34
C LYS A 151 7.13 -5.64 -6.49
N ARG A 152 7.68 -5.04 -7.53
CA ARG A 152 8.26 -5.76 -8.68
C ARG A 152 9.78 -5.69 -8.65
N ALA A 153 10.43 -6.66 -9.30
CA ALA A 153 11.88 -6.66 -9.43
C ALA A 153 12.34 -5.45 -10.24
N LEU A 154 13.30 -4.71 -9.70
CA LEU A 154 13.88 -3.51 -10.33
C LEU A 154 14.88 -3.87 -11.42
N GLY A 155 15.09 -2.96 -12.33
CA GLY A 155 16.08 -3.09 -13.40
C GLY A 155 17.54 -2.85 -12.97
N GLN A 156 17.71 -2.35 -11.74
CA GLN A 156 19.01 -2.08 -11.13
C GLN A 156 19.10 -2.81 -9.81
N PHE A 157 20.31 -3.20 -9.42
CA PHE A 157 20.53 -3.80 -8.11
C PHE A 157 20.25 -2.77 -7.02
N ALA A 158 19.43 -3.17 -6.06
CA ALA A 158 19.18 -2.41 -4.84
C ALA A 158 19.09 -3.36 -3.65
N LEU A 159 19.61 -2.89 -2.52
CA LEU A 159 19.54 -3.55 -1.23
C LEU A 159 19.08 -2.51 -0.22
N SER A 160 18.01 -2.81 0.48
CA SER A 160 17.55 -2.00 1.61
C SER A 160 17.25 -2.89 2.81
N GLY A 161 17.37 -2.32 4.00
CA GLY A 161 17.03 -2.98 5.24
C GLY A 161 16.56 -1.95 6.24
N GLU A 162 15.62 -2.34 7.08
CA GLU A 162 15.07 -1.53 8.14
C GLU A 162 15.03 -2.32 9.44
N LEU A 163 15.34 -1.64 10.54
CA LEU A 163 15.20 -2.16 11.87
C LEU A 163 14.47 -1.13 12.71
N SER A 164 13.37 -1.52 13.31
CA SER A 164 12.63 -0.66 14.23
C SER A 164 12.38 -1.35 15.56
N ALA A 165 12.34 -0.55 16.62
CA ALA A 165 12.02 -0.99 17.96
C ALA A 165 11.04 0.00 18.59
N GLY A 166 10.04 -0.51 19.28
CA GLY A 166 8.98 0.28 19.87
C GLY A 166 8.60 -0.16 21.27
N SER A 167 7.56 0.45 21.82
CA SER A 167 6.98 0.09 23.10
C SER A 167 6.44 -1.34 23.08
N TYR A 168 6.32 -1.97 24.24
CA TYR A 168 5.81 -3.33 24.41
C TYR A 168 6.65 -4.38 23.67
N ASP A 169 7.98 -4.23 23.70
CA ASP A 169 8.92 -5.13 23.02
C ASP A 169 8.57 -5.35 21.55
N HIS A 170 8.10 -4.29 20.88
CA HIS A 170 7.82 -4.33 19.46
C HIS A 170 9.13 -4.20 18.67
N TYR A 171 9.46 -5.26 17.95
CA TYR A 171 10.63 -5.30 17.07
C TYR A 171 10.16 -5.65 15.66
N HIS A 172 10.62 -4.90 14.69
CA HIS A 172 10.36 -5.16 13.27
C HIS A 172 11.65 -5.04 12.49
N SER A 173 11.90 -6.00 11.59
CA SER A 173 13.08 -6.01 10.73
C SER A 173 12.68 -6.39 9.31
N THR A 174 13.26 -5.71 8.34
CA THR A 174 13.07 -6.04 6.92
C THR A 174 14.39 -6.08 6.18
N VAL A 175 14.45 -6.93 5.17
CA VAL A 175 15.52 -6.94 4.15
C VAL A 175 14.87 -7.10 2.79
N ASP A 176 15.24 -6.25 1.85
CA ASP A 176 14.71 -6.23 0.49
C ASP A 176 15.87 -6.16 -0.49
N ILE A 177 16.02 -7.20 -1.30
CA ILE A 177 17.09 -7.35 -2.30
C ILE A 177 16.43 -7.51 -3.66
N THR A 178 16.81 -6.69 -4.61
CA THR A 178 16.25 -6.74 -5.97
C THR A 178 17.30 -6.41 -7.01
N GLY A 179 17.13 -6.92 -8.22
CA GLY A 179 17.99 -6.57 -9.34
C GLY A 179 17.93 -7.54 -10.51
N PRO A 180 18.73 -7.26 -11.56
CA PRO A 180 18.89 -8.15 -12.70
C PRO A 180 19.67 -9.40 -12.29
N LEU A 181 19.22 -10.55 -12.78
CA LEU A 181 19.85 -11.86 -12.56
C LEU A 181 20.73 -12.28 -13.75
N ASN A 182 20.67 -11.54 -14.84
CA ASN A 182 21.52 -11.75 -16.02
C ASN A 182 22.10 -10.41 -16.50
N SER A 183 23.17 -10.48 -17.31
CA SER A 183 23.88 -9.30 -17.83
C SER A 183 23.04 -8.43 -18.76
N GLU A 184 22.03 -8.99 -19.40
CA GLU A 184 21.12 -8.28 -20.32
C GLU A 184 19.97 -7.57 -19.57
N GLY A 185 19.76 -7.84 -18.28
CA GLY A 185 18.66 -7.29 -17.49
C GLY A 185 17.26 -7.80 -17.88
N SER A 186 17.20 -8.85 -18.71
CA SER A 186 15.93 -9.45 -19.13
C SER A 186 15.31 -10.31 -18.03
N LEU A 187 16.13 -10.96 -17.21
CA LEU A 187 15.70 -11.71 -16.04
C LEU A 187 15.99 -10.88 -14.79
N ARG A 188 14.96 -10.68 -13.97
CA ARG A 188 15.03 -9.88 -12.74
C ARG A 188 14.42 -10.64 -11.58
N GLY A 189 14.99 -10.46 -10.41
CA GLY A 189 14.50 -11.08 -9.18
C GLY A 189 14.33 -10.06 -8.07
N ARG A 190 13.48 -10.39 -7.12
CA ARG A 190 13.34 -9.68 -5.86
C ARG A 190 13.12 -10.69 -4.75
N PHE A 191 13.76 -10.45 -3.62
CA PHE A 191 13.58 -11.19 -2.40
C PHE A 191 13.34 -10.21 -1.27
N VAL A 192 12.23 -10.39 -0.56
CA VAL A 192 11.88 -9.57 0.60
C VAL A 192 11.64 -10.49 1.77
N THR A 193 12.23 -10.19 2.90
CA THR A 193 11.91 -10.85 4.16
C THR A 193 11.61 -9.81 5.23
N ALA A 194 10.63 -10.11 6.07
CA ALA A 194 10.32 -9.33 7.24
C ALA A 194 10.07 -10.25 8.43
N TYR A 195 10.41 -9.75 9.59
CA TYR A 195 10.11 -10.39 10.87
C TYR A 195 9.61 -9.35 11.84
N GLU A 196 8.46 -9.60 12.42
CA GLU A 196 7.86 -8.78 13.47
C GLU A 196 7.61 -9.63 14.69
N ASP A 197 8.03 -9.12 15.84
CA ASP A 197 7.70 -9.64 17.18
C ASP A 197 7.16 -8.48 18.00
N ASN A 198 5.95 -8.63 18.51
CA ASN A 198 5.35 -7.64 19.37
C ASN A 198 4.60 -8.27 20.54
N LYS A 199 4.72 -7.65 21.70
CA LYS A 199 3.88 -7.94 22.85
C LYS A 199 2.75 -6.92 22.94
N SER A 200 1.66 -7.31 23.57
CA SER A 200 0.54 -6.43 23.88
C SER A 200 0.65 -5.89 25.32
N PHE A 201 -0.14 -4.84 25.61
CA PHE A 201 -0.38 -4.42 26.98
C PHE A 201 -1.20 -5.44 27.79
N VAL A 202 -1.69 -6.50 27.13
CA VAL A 202 -2.38 -7.63 27.77
C VAL A 202 -1.36 -8.71 28.06
N ASP A 203 -1.34 -9.22 29.29
CA ASP A 203 -0.45 -10.30 29.70
C ASP A 203 -0.62 -11.54 28.82
N TYR A 204 0.50 -12.16 28.45
CA TYR A 204 0.58 -13.36 27.61
C TYR A 204 0.11 -13.18 26.14
N ALA A 205 -0.20 -11.96 25.70
CA ALA A 205 -0.51 -11.68 24.31
C ALA A 205 0.77 -11.28 23.57
N GLN A 206 1.27 -12.18 22.75
CA GLN A 206 2.42 -12.00 21.86
C GLN A 206 2.03 -12.35 20.43
N ASN A 207 2.59 -11.67 19.46
CA ASN A 207 2.38 -11.93 18.07
C ASN A 207 3.73 -11.93 17.33
N GLU A 208 4.03 -13.04 16.68
CA GLU A 208 5.22 -13.23 15.85
C GLU A 208 4.78 -13.43 14.40
N ARG A 209 5.36 -12.66 13.50
CA ARG A 209 4.99 -12.72 12.07
C ARG A 209 6.25 -12.76 11.19
N PRO A 210 6.73 -13.95 10.84
CA PRO A 210 7.72 -14.08 9.78
C PRO A 210 7.06 -13.95 8.40
N MET A 211 7.71 -13.24 7.47
CA MET A 211 7.29 -13.09 6.09
C MET A 211 8.47 -13.29 5.14
N VAL A 212 8.22 -14.00 4.04
CA VAL A 212 9.18 -14.19 2.93
C VAL A 212 8.41 -14.07 1.61
N TYR A 213 8.97 -13.24 0.74
CA TYR A 213 8.45 -13.00 -0.62
C TYR A 213 9.55 -13.15 -1.66
#